data_9c7b5a852abe494c9e48d1e76fac1f63
#
_entry.id   9c7b5a852abe494c9e48d1e76fac1f63
#
_cell.length_a   1.000
_cell.length_b   1.000
_cell.length_c   1.000
_cell.angle_alpha   90.00
_cell.angle_beta   90.00
_cell.angle_gamma   90.00
#
_symmetry.space_group_name_H-M   'P 1'
#
loop_
_entity.id
_entity.type
_entity.pdbx_description
1 polymer ?
#
loop_
_entity_poly.entity_id
_entity_poly.type
_entity_poly.pdbx_seq_one_letter_code
_entity_poly.pdbx_strand_id
1 'polypeptide(L)'
;MFAKDVGKHVFNCQIHLVAYKGIERVHIYDKKYIRDDLLTQFNEAILFCEKHLNERADIVGVNRQDIYEIPIEAIREALVNAIIHRDYNMLGTNIQVDIFSDRLEISSPGGLPEGLLLKDLGKKSVRRNDLLADLFFRMNKIERIGSGIPRIKKLLKEHNIKPAQIKSD
;
A
#
# COMPACT_ATOMS: atom_id res chain seq x y z
N MET A 1 8.34 -15.06 -6.83
CA MET A 1 7.66 -13.76 -6.64
C MET A 1 8.25 -12.63 -7.47
N PHE A 2 9.48 -12.74 -7.95
CA PHE A 2 10.10 -11.84 -8.91
C PHE A 2 10.21 -12.45 -10.32
N ALA A 3 9.49 -13.54 -10.57
CA ALA A 3 9.39 -14.15 -11.89
C ALA A 3 8.46 -13.31 -12.78
N LYS A 4 8.74 -13.29 -14.08
CA LYS A 4 8.02 -12.52 -15.09
C LYS A 4 6.52 -12.87 -15.16
N ASP A 5 6.14 -14.07 -14.76
CA ASP A 5 4.76 -14.51 -14.62
C ASP A 5 4.61 -15.22 -13.27
N VAL A 6 4.32 -14.43 -12.25
CA VAL A 6 4.17 -14.92 -10.88
C VAL A 6 2.96 -15.85 -10.75
N GLY A 7 1.93 -15.64 -11.56
CA GLY A 7 0.72 -16.46 -11.56
C GLY A 7 0.95 -17.93 -11.89
N LYS A 8 2.07 -18.27 -12.57
CA LYS A 8 2.48 -19.67 -12.81
C LYS A 8 3.05 -20.36 -11.58
N HIS A 9 3.56 -19.60 -10.62
CA HIS A 9 4.25 -20.12 -9.44
C HIS A 9 3.46 -19.92 -8.15
N VAL A 10 2.73 -18.82 -8.06
CA VAL A 10 1.89 -18.49 -6.90
C VAL A 10 0.53 -18.06 -7.41
N PHE A 11 -0.44 -18.95 -7.28
CA PHE A 11 -1.80 -18.67 -7.70
C PHE A 11 -2.38 -17.49 -6.93
N ASN A 12 -3.04 -16.54 -7.63
CA ASN A 12 -3.63 -15.33 -7.06
C ASN A 12 -2.65 -14.35 -6.38
N CYS A 13 -1.35 -14.37 -6.71
CA CYS A 13 -0.43 -13.31 -6.31
C CYS A 13 -0.62 -12.09 -7.22
N GLN A 14 -1.63 -11.28 -6.93
CA GLN A 14 -1.98 -10.09 -7.70
C GLN A 14 -2.45 -8.95 -6.80
N ILE A 15 -2.40 -7.73 -7.34
CA ILE A 15 -2.99 -6.54 -6.72
C ILE A 15 -4.18 -6.11 -7.56
N HIS A 16 -5.30 -5.87 -6.90
CA HIS A 16 -6.49 -5.27 -7.48
C HIS A 16 -6.53 -3.79 -7.11
N LEU A 17 -6.67 -2.95 -8.10
CA LEU A 17 -6.77 -1.50 -7.97
C LEU A 17 -8.13 -1.07 -8.49
N VAL A 18 -8.88 -0.34 -7.68
CA VAL A 18 -10.21 0.14 -8.05
C VAL A 18 -10.38 1.59 -7.60
N ALA A 19 -10.82 2.43 -8.51
CA ALA A 19 -11.20 3.80 -8.22
C ALA A 19 -12.72 3.96 -8.35
N TYR A 20 -13.35 4.47 -7.29
CA TYR A 20 -14.80 4.59 -7.17
C TYR A 20 -15.24 6.05 -7.30
N LYS A 21 -16.43 6.25 -7.86
CA LYS A 21 -17.13 7.53 -7.88
C LYS A 21 -17.95 7.65 -6.58
N GLY A 22 -17.56 8.55 -5.69
CA GLY A 22 -18.23 8.72 -4.40
C GLY A 22 -17.57 7.91 -3.28
N ILE A 23 -18.33 7.64 -2.22
CA ILE A 23 -17.85 7.04 -0.97
C ILE A 23 -18.20 5.55 -0.80
N GLU A 24 -18.90 4.97 -1.77
CA GLU A 24 -19.36 3.58 -1.74
C GLU A 24 -18.77 2.76 -2.87
N ARG A 25 -18.65 1.44 -2.67
CA ARG A 25 -18.17 0.47 -3.67
C ARG A 25 -19.21 0.14 -4.76
N VAL A 26 -19.92 1.13 -5.27
CA VAL A 26 -21.01 0.94 -6.24
C VAL A 26 -20.59 1.33 -7.65
N HIS A 27 -20.05 2.52 -7.81
CA HIS A 27 -19.74 3.08 -9.12
C HIS A 27 -18.22 3.07 -9.38
N ILE A 28 -17.75 2.05 -10.07
CA ILE A 28 -16.36 1.94 -10.52
C ILE A 28 -16.18 2.80 -11.76
N TYR A 29 -15.19 3.71 -11.77
CA TYR A 29 -14.85 4.45 -12.97
C TYR A 29 -13.49 4.08 -13.56
N ASP A 30 -12.59 3.45 -12.76
CA ASP A 30 -11.36 2.83 -13.25
C ASP A 30 -10.98 1.62 -12.41
N LYS A 31 -10.38 0.61 -13.04
CA LYS A 31 -9.88 -0.58 -12.36
C LYS A 31 -8.71 -1.20 -13.09
N LYS A 32 -7.78 -1.78 -12.34
CA LYS A 32 -6.63 -2.49 -12.89
C LYS A 32 -6.31 -3.72 -12.03
N TYR A 33 -6.01 -4.85 -12.67
CA TYR A 33 -5.56 -6.08 -12.03
C TYR A 33 -4.15 -6.38 -12.51
N ILE A 34 -3.19 -6.47 -11.58
CA ILE A 34 -1.78 -6.61 -11.91
C ILE A 34 -1.31 -7.98 -11.42
N ARG A 35 -0.82 -8.81 -12.34
CA ARG A 35 -0.38 -10.20 -12.11
C ARG A 35 1.11 -10.41 -12.34
N ASP A 36 1.85 -9.37 -12.64
CA ASP A 36 3.28 -9.39 -12.86
C ASP A 36 4.08 -9.69 -11.59
N ASP A 37 5.40 -9.55 -11.66
CA ASP A 37 6.25 -9.64 -10.47
C ASP A 37 5.89 -8.58 -9.42
N LEU A 38 6.27 -8.83 -8.16
CA LEU A 38 5.88 -7.96 -7.05
C LEU A 38 6.40 -6.53 -7.16
N LEU A 39 7.55 -6.32 -7.82
CA LEU A 39 8.09 -4.97 -8.02
C LEU A 39 7.25 -4.21 -9.05
N THR A 40 6.87 -4.86 -10.14
CA THR A 40 5.95 -4.31 -11.13
C THR A 40 4.58 -4.03 -10.50
N GLN A 41 4.04 -4.99 -9.72
CA GLN A 41 2.79 -4.77 -8.99
C GLN A 41 2.85 -3.54 -8.08
N PHE A 42 3.94 -3.38 -7.34
CA PHE A 42 4.15 -2.22 -6.47
C PHE A 42 4.21 -0.91 -7.27
N ASN A 43 5.04 -0.84 -8.32
CA ASN A 43 5.21 0.38 -9.11
C ASN A 43 3.90 0.78 -9.81
N GLU A 44 3.20 -0.16 -10.40
CA GLU A 44 1.92 0.07 -11.08
C GLU A 44 0.81 0.51 -10.11
N ALA A 45 0.83 -0.01 -8.86
CA ALA A 45 -0.11 0.44 -7.84
C ALA A 45 0.16 1.89 -7.42
N ILE A 46 1.43 2.30 -7.32
CA ILE A 46 1.78 3.71 -7.07
C ILE A 46 1.32 4.60 -8.22
N LEU A 47 1.61 4.25 -9.47
CA LEU A 47 1.18 5.01 -10.64
C LEU A 47 -0.36 5.15 -10.71
N PHE A 48 -1.08 4.10 -10.33
CA PHE A 48 -2.54 4.16 -10.26
C PHE A 48 -3.02 5.13 -9.16
N CYS A 49 -2.39 5.09 -7.99
CA CYS A 49 -2.71 6.04 -6.91
C CYS A 49 -2.39 7.48 -7.32
N GLU A 50 -1.23 7.74 -7.92
CA GLU A 50 -0.84 9.05 -8.44
C GLU A 50 -1.86 9.57 -9.46
N LYS A 51 -2.33 8.72 -10.37
CA LYS A 51 -3.33 9.07 -11.38
C LYS A 51 -4.69 9.46 -10.80
N HIS A 52 -5.10 8.86 -9.68
CA HIS A 52 -6.46 8.97 -9.16
C HIS A 52 -6.60 9.80 -7.87
N LEU A 53 -5.48 10.15 -7.23
CA LEU A 53 -5.48 11.08 -6.11
C LEU A 53 -5.50 12.52 -6.64
N ASN A 54 -6.28 13.36 -5.98
CA ASN A 54 -6.30 14.77 -6.32
C ASN A 54 -4.95 15.41 -6.05
N GLU A 55 -4.49 16.19 -7.00
CA GLU A 55 -3.29 17.02 -6.89
C GLU A 55 -3.70 18.47 -6.60
N ARG A 56 -3.02 19.09 -5.64
CA ARG A 56 -2.99 20.52 -5.49
C ARG A 56 -1.61 21.04 -5.91
N ALA A 57 -1.59 21.98 -6.84
CA ALA A 57 -0.36 22.64 -7.23
C ALA A 57 -0.11 23.82 -6.29
N ASP A 58 0.93 23.74 -5.45
CA ASP A 58 1.41 24.88 -4.67
C ASP A 58 2.66 25.45 -5.38
N ILE A 59 2.73 26.80 -5.43
CA ILE A 59 3.90 27.50 -5.98
C ILE A 59 4.79 27.89 -4.80
N VAL A 60 5.96 27.25 -4.71
CA VAL A 60 6.97 27.57 -3.71
C VAL A 60 8.15 28.25 -4.41
N GLY A 61 8.21 29.58 -4.33
CA GLY A 61 9.19 30.37 -5.06
C GLY A 61 8.95 30.33 -6.56
N VAL A 62 9.94 29.87 -7.33
CA VAL A 62 9.85 29.70 -8.80
C VAL A 62 9.48 28.27 -9.24
N ASN A 63 9.33 27.34 -8.29
CA ASN A 63 9.06 25.93 -8.57
C ASN A 63 7.61 25.57 -8.25
N ARG A 64 6.96 24.84 -9.17
CA ARG A 64 5.69 24.18 -8.94
C ARG A 64 5.96 22.91 -8.14
N GLN A 65 5.23 22.70 -7.05
CA GLN A 65 5.17 21.44 -6.33
C GLN A 65 3.75 20.89 -6.41
N ASP A 66 3.63 19.66 -6.91
CA ASP A 66 2.36 18.95 -6.92
C ASP A 66 2.20 18.25 -5.58
N ILE A 67 1.18 18.65 -4.81
CA ILE A 67 0.88 18.12 -3.48
C ILE A 67 -0.36 17.25 -3.58
N TYR A 68 -0.19 15.96 -3.37
CA TYR A 68 -1.31 15.02 -3.32
C TYR A 68 -2.11 15.14 -2.02
N GLU A 69 -3.41 14.87 -2.08
CA GLU A 69 -4.28 14.78 -0.89
C GLU A 69 -3.74 13.84 0.17
N ILE A 70 -3.10 12.74 -0.24
CA ILE A 70 -2.41 11.80 0.63
C ILE A 70 -0.95 11.72 0.18
N PRO A 71 0.04 11.89 1.08
CA PRO A 71 1.45 11.80 0.73
C PRO A 71 1.77 10.45 0.08
N ILE A 72 2.35 10.48 -1.11
CA ILE A 72 2.71 9.26 -1.85
C ILE A 72 3.67 8.37 -1.05
N GLU A 73 4.54 8.95 -0.24
CA GLU A 73 5.44 8.22 0.66
C GLU A 73 4.67 7.39 1.68
N ALA A 74 3.54 7.88 2.20
CA ALA A 74 2.68 7.13 3.12
C ALA A 74 2.00 5.96 2.40
N ILE A 75 1.58 6.16 1.15
CA ILE A 75 0.99 5.11 0.31
C ILE A 75 2.03 4.05 -0.05
N ARG A 76 3.25 4.46 -0.43
CA ARG A 76 4.37 3.55 -0.69
C ARG A 76 4.64 2.64 0.49
N GLU A 77 4.72 3.21 1.69
CA GLU A 77 4.95 2.46 2.92
C GLU A 77 3.80 1.48 3.21
N ALA A 78 2.55 1.92 3.04
CA ALA A 78 1.38 1.06 3.25
C ALA A 78 1.31 -0.09 2.22
N LEU A 79 1.63 0.17 0.95
CA LEU A 79 1.65 -0.84 -0.10
C LEU A 79 2.76 -1.89 0.12
N VAL A 80 3.96 -1.44 0.49
CA VAL A 80 5.04 -2.40 0.83
C VAL A 80 4.64 -3.23 2.02
N ASN A 81 4.05 -2.64 3.07
CA ASN A 81 3.55 -3.39 4.22
C ASN A 81 2.49 -4.43 3.78
N ALA A 82 1.57 -4.06 2.89
CA ALA A 82 0.58 -4.99 2.35
C ALA A 82 1.22 -6.18 1.62
N ILE A 83 2.31 -5.95 0.86
CA ILE A 83 3.04 -6.99 0.13
C ILE A 83 3.86 -7.87 1.07
N ILE A 84 4.68 -7.29 1.97
CA ILE A 84 5.59 -8.06 2.82
C ILE A 84 4.88 -8.80 3.96
N HIS A 85 3.69 -8.33 4.37
CA HIS A 85 2.90 -8.97 5.42
C HIS A 85 1.74 -9.82 4.91
N ARG A 86 1.50 -9.86 3.60
CA ARG A 86 0.49 -10.75 3.02
C ARG A 86 0.73 -12.20 3.42
N ASP A 87 -0.35 -12.91 3.72
CA ASP A 87 -0.32 -14.36 3.81
C ASP A 87 -0.47 -14.97 2.40
N TYR A 88 0.64 -15.45 1.87
CA TYR A 88 0.68 -16.04 0.53
C TYR A 88 0.10 -17.45 0.45
N ASN A 89 -0.24 -18.07 1.59
CA ASN A 89 -0.96 -19.34 1.65
C ASN A 89 -2.47 -19.16 1.50
N MET A 90 -2.97 -17.93 1.72
CA MET A 90 -4.39 -17.63 1.51
C MET A 90 -4.69 -17.52 0.02
N LEU A 91 -5.24 -18.59 -0.54
CA LEU A 91 -5.68 -18.65 -1.93
C LEU A 91 -7.06 -18.00 -2.07
N GLY A 92 -7.35 -17.45 -3.26
CA GLY A 92 -8.66 -16.84 -3.56
C GLY A 92 -8.84 -15.40 -3.09
N THR A 93 -7.84 -14.81 -2.44
CA THR A 93 -7.84 -13.41 -1.99
C THR A 93 -6.64 -12.65 -2.54
N ASN A 94 -6.78 -11.33 -2.69
CA ASN A 94 -5.75 -10.48 -3.30
C ASN A 94 -5.49 -9.25 -2.42
N ILE A 95 -4.34 -8.60 -2.62
CA ILE A 95 -4.17 -7.25 -2.11
C ILE A 95 -5.14 -6.36 -2.88
N GLN A 96 -5.91 -5.55 -2.15
CA GLN A 96 -6.89 -4.65 -2.71
C GLN A 96 -6.53 -3.21 -2.35
N VAL A 97 -6.56 -2.33 -3.34
CA VAL A 97 -6.40 -0.88 -3.19
C VAL A 97 -7.65 -0.22 -3.74
N ASP A 98 -8.42 0.38 -2.86
CA ASP A 98 -9.66 1.06 -3.19
C ASP A 98 -9.52 2.56 -2.95
N ILE A 99 -9.73 3.37 -4.00
CA ILE A 99 -9.70 4.83 -3.96
C ILE A 99 -11.13 5.34 -4.03
N PHE A 100 -11.54 6.08 -3.02
CA PHE A 100 -12.83 6.74 -2.92
C PHE A 100 -12.65 8.26 -2.98
N SER A 101 -13.74 9.02 -3.05
CA SER A 101 -13.68 10.48 -3.04
C SER A 101 -13.28 11.07 -1.67
N ASP A 102 -13.32 10.29 -0.58
CA ASP A 102 -13.05 10.73 0.78
C ASP A 102 -11.93 9.95 1.48
N ARG A 103 -11.43 8.86 0.90
CA ARG A 103 -10.42 7.98 1.52
C ARG A 103 -9.74 7.05 0.53
N LEU A 104 -8.62 6.50 0.96
CA LEU A 104 -7.93 5.37 0.32
C LEU A 104 -7.89 4.20 1.31
N GLU A 105 -8.26 3.01 0.84
CA GLU A 105 -8.20 1.77 1.60
C GLU A 105 -7.20 0.80 0.97
N ILE A 106 -6.32 0.23 1.79
CA ILE A 106 -5.40 -0.84 1.37
C ILE A 106 -5.66 -2.03 2.27
N SER A 107 -6.02 -3.15 1.69
CA SER A 107 -6.22 -4.40 2.41
C SER A 107 -5.30 -5.50 1.88
N SER A 108 -4.83 -6.35 2.78
CA SER A 108 -3.94 -7.46 2.48
C SER A 108 -4.46 -8.74 3.13
N PRO A 109 -4.43 -9.88 2.43
CA PRO A 109 -4.84 -11.15 2.99
C PRO A 109 -3.98 -11.58 4.18
N GLY A 110 -4.65 -12.08 5.22
CA GLY A 110 -4.05 -12.54 6.47
C GLY A 110 -4.13 -11.51 7.59
N GLY A 111 -4.53 -11.96 8.79
CA GLY A 111 -4.54 -11.16 10.01
C GLY A 111 -3.13 -10.78 10.46
N LEU A 112 -2.98 -10.24 11.65
CA LEU A 112 -1.68 -9.95 12.23
C LEU A 112 -0.87 -11.25 12.42
N PRO A 113 0.47 -11.19 12.32
CA PRO A 113 1.32 -12.32 12.68
C PRO A 113 1.06 -12.79 14.10
N GLU A 114 1.26 -14.09 14.36
CA GLU A 114 1.07 -14.67 15.68
C GLU A 114 1.88 -13.92 16.75
N GLY A 115 1.23 -13.63 17.88
CA GLY A 115 1.83 -12.88 18.99
C GLY A 115 1.88 -11.35 18.80
N LEU A 116 1.41 -10.82 17.69
CA LEU A 116 1.33 -9.37 17.46
C LEU A 116 -0.13 -8.89 17.64
N LEU A 117 -0.33 -7.94 18.52
CA LEU A 117 -1.63 -7.31 18.75
C LEU A 117 -1.71 -5.93 18.07
N LEU A 118 -2.91 -5.47 17.74
CA LEU A 118 -3.11 -4.12 17.14
C LEU A 118 -2.45 -2.99 17.96
N LYS A 119 -2.47 -3.08 19.30
CA LYS A 119 -1.83 -2.11 20.21
C LYS A 119 -0.29 -2.10 20.13
N ASP A 120 0.32 -3.16 19.59
CA ASP A 120 1.75 -3.31 19.45
C ASP A 120 2.26 -2.84 18.08
N LEU A 121 1.36 -2.52 17.15
CA LEU A 121 1.71 -2.03 15.83
C LEU A 121 2.54 -0.73 15.90
N GLY A 122 3.67 -0.75 15.23
CA GLY A 122 4.63 0.35 15.26
C GLY A 122 5.56 0.37 16.49
N LYS A 123 5.37 -0.54 17.46
CA LYS A 123 6.27 -0.75 18.61
C LYS A 123 7.08 -2.03 18.46
N LYS A 124 6.44 -3.09 17.93
CA LYS A 124 7.08 -4.37 17.64
C LYS A 124 7.09 -4.59 16.13
N SER A 125 8.17 -5.15 15.63
CA SER A 125 8.30 -5.56 14.23
C SER A 125 8.32 -7.08 14.17
N VAL A 126 7.24 -7.66 13.65
CA VAL A 126 7.15 -9.09 13.36
C VAL A 126 6.94 -9.23 11.86
N ARG A 127 7.86 -9.91 11.19
CA ARG A 127 7.80 -10.09 9.74
C ARG A 127 7.13 -11.42 9.43
N ARG A 128 6.23 -11.43 8.45
CA ARG A 128 5.69 -12.68 7.91
C ARG A 128 6.57 -13.24 6.79
N ASN A 129 7.13 -12.37 5.97
CA ASN A 129 7.93 -12.73 4.80
C ASN A 129 9.28 -12.00 4.83
N ASP A 130 10.23 -12.49 5.64
CA ASP A 130 11.54 -11.86 5.86
C ASP A 130 12.32 -11.64 4.56
N LEU A 131 12.35 -12.64 3.67
CA LEU A 131 13.04 -12.55 2.40
C LEU A 131 12.49 -11.42 1.53
N LEU A 132 11.16 -11.26 1.48
CA LEU A 132 10.54 -10.17 0.71
C LEU A 132 10.88 -8.81 1.32
N ALA A 133 10.83 -8.70 2.64
CA ALA A 133 11.20 -7.47 3.34
C ALA A 133 12.66 -7.07 3.03
N ASP A 134 13.60 -8.01 3.08
CA ASP A 134 15.01 -7.77 2.76
C ASP A 134 15.21 -7.36 1.30
N LEU A 135 14.48 -7.97 0.36
CA LEU A 135 14.57 -7.62 -1.07
C LEU A 135 14.03 -6.22 -1.33
N PHE A 136 12.87 -5.86 -0.79
CA PHE A 136 12.31 -4.51 -0.93
C PHE A 136 13.21 -3.45 -0.28
N PHE A 137 13.84 -3.76 0.85
CA PHE A 137 14.84 -2.89 1.47
C PHE A 137 16.07 -2.68 0.57
N ARG A 138 16.66 -3.74 0.02
CA ARG A 138 17.81 -3.66 -0.90
C ARG A 138 17.49 -2.89 -2.18
N MET A 139 16.25 -2.92 -2.63
CA MET A 139 15.77 -2.14 -3.77
C MET A 139 15.43 -0.69 -3.42
N ASN A 140 15.72 -0.22 -2.20
CA ASN A 140 15.38 1.13 -1.71
C ASN A 140 13.88 1.47 -1.85
N LYS A 141 13.00 0.47 -1.74
CA LYS A 141 11.54 0.68 -1.77
C LYS A 141 10.96 0.95 -0.39
N ILE A 142 11.66 0.54 0.65
CA ILE A 142 11.38 0.85 2.05
C ILE A 142 12.64 1.37 2.74
N GLU A 143 12.44 2.16 3.79
CA GLU A 143 13.49 2.51 4.73
C GLU A 143 13.67 1.42 5.80
N ARG A 144 14.43 1.71 6.87
CA ARG A 144 14.72 0.72 7.91
C ARG A 144 13.45 0.05 8.45
N ILE A 145 13.51 -1.25 8.53
CA ILE A 145 12.45 -2.14 8.98
C ILE A 145 12.01 -1.80 10.40
N GLY A 146 10.69 -1.74 10.61
CA GLY A 146 10.06 -1.46 11.90
C GLY A 146 9.57 -0.02 12.09
N SER A 147 9.87 0.88 11.16
CA SER A 147 9.43 2.29 11.22
C SER A 147 8.19 2.60 10.38
N GLY A 148 7.64 1.65 9.61
CA GLY A 148 6.61 1.87 8.61
C GLY A 148 5.34 2.55 9.15
N ILE A 149 4.68 1.94 10.13
CA ILE A 149 3.45 2.52 10.71
C ILE A 149 3.71 3.86 11.42
N PRO A 150 4.74 4.02 12.26
CA PRO A 150 5.11 5.33 12.80
C PRO A 150 5.37 6.38 11.72
N ARG A 151 6.02 5.99 10.62
CA ARG A 151 6.30 6.89 9.50
C ARG A 151 5.02 7.31 8.78
N ILE A 152 4.11 6.39 8.47
CA ILE A 152 2.79 6.73 7.91
C ILE A 152 2.08 7.75 8.81
N LYS A 153 2.01 7.48 10.11
CA LYS A 153 1.36 8.38 11.07
C LYS A 153 2.00 9.78 11.09
N LYS A 154 3.33 9.85 11.04
CA LYS A 154 4.08 11.10 10.98
C LYS A 154 3.76 11.88 9.72
N LEU A 155 3.84 11.25 8.54
CA LEU A 155 3.56 11.87 7.24
C LEU A 155 2.12 12.41 7.17
N LEU A 156 1.14 11.64 7.61
CA LEU A 156 -0.25 12.09 7.64
C LEU A 156 -0.44 13.31 8.58
N LYS A 157 0.22 13.30 9.75
CA LYS A 157 0.16 14.42 10.68
C LYS A 157 0.80 15.69 10.10
N GLU A 158 1.94 15.57 9.45
CA GLU A 158 2.65 16.69 8.81
C GLU A 158 1.83 17.34 7.69
N HIS A 159 0.98 16.56 7.02
CA HIS A 159 0.06 17.02 5.97
C HIS A 159 -1.34 17.37 6.49
N ASN A 160 -1.55 17.44 7.82
CA ASN A 160 -2.84 17.73 8.45
C ASN A 160 -3.97 16.76 8.04
N ILE A 161 -3.63 15.51 7.76
CA ILE A 161 -4.56 14.45 7.38
C ILE A 161 -4.96 13.65 8.63
N LYS A 162 -6.21 13.18 8.65
CA LYS A 162 -6.71 12.31 9.72
C LYS A 162 -5.82 11.06 9.87
N PRO A 163 -5.58 10.58 11.10
CA PRO A 163 -4.78 9.39 11.33
C PRO A 163 -5.34 8.17 10.57
N ALA A 164 -4.44 7.35 10.03
CA ALA A 164 -4.83 6.08 9.41
C ALA A 164 -5.51 5.16 10.44
N GLN A 165 -6.61 4.55 10.03
CA GLN A 165 -7.26 3.48 10.79
C GLN A 165 -6.69 2.14 10.34
N ILE A 166 -6.24 1.32 11.29
CA ILE A 166 -5.73 -0.02 11.02
C ILE A 166 -6.68 -1.01 11.68
N LYS A 167 -7.15 -1.97 10.89
CA LYS A 167 -8.03 -3.05 11.33
C LYS A 167 -7.35 -4.38 11.02
N SER A 168 -7.65 -5.40 11.82
CA SER A 168 -7.29 -6.78 11.57
C SER A 168 -8.45 -7.64 12.01
N ASP A 169 -8.91 -8.47 11.13
CA ASP A 169 -9.94 -9.48 11.40
C ASP A 169 -9.29 -10.77 11.89
#